data_a2a18acf42023c8d4e853b3044927dc9
#
_entry.id   a2a18acf42023c8d4e853b3044927dc9
#
_cell.length_a   1.000
_cell.length_b   1.000
_cell.length_c   1.000
_cell.angle_alpha   90.00
_cell.angle_beta   90.00
_cell.angle_gamma   90.00
#
_symmetry.space_group_name_H-M   'P 1'
#
loop_
_entity.id
_entity.type
_entity.pdbx_description
1 polymer ?
#
loop_
_entity_poly.entity_id
_entity_poly.type
_entity_poly.pdbx_seq_one_letter_code
_entity_poly.pdbx_strand_id
1 'polypeptide(L)'
;DAEQTYNNYEKMLNERYDGSIIDENKTGLARELARMNLTLNTYTQWYWKTDLLNLMNFLRLRADQHAQYEIRAYADAMLDTLKKWVPTTYEAFMDYRVGGTEVSEKGKSVIQKLIKGKKVSIEESGLSKREWNELMTAFDLKDKLI
;
A
#
# COMPACT_ATOMS: atom_id res chain seq x y z
N ASP A 1 -16.27 -19.89 -12.18
CA ASP A 1 -15.27 -20.42 -11.22
C ASP A 1 -15.55 -19.99 -9.78
N ALA A 2 -15.83 -18.71 -9.49
CA ALA A 2 -16.08 -18.23 -8.11
C ALA A 2 -17.29 -18.92 -7.45
N GLU A 3 -18.42 -19.00 -8.13
CA GLU A 3 -19.62 -19.69 -7.63
C GLU A 3 -19.36 -21.18 -7.35
N GLN A 4 -18.64 -21.85 -8.25
CA GLN A 4 -18.30 -23.25 -8.05
C GLN A 4 -17.37 -23.45 -6.85
N THR A 5 -16.42 -22.55 -6.67
CA THR A 5 -15.52 -22.58 -5.52
C THR A 5 -16.26 -22.35 -4.21
N TYR A 6 -17.21 -21.41 -4.20
CA TYR A 6 -18.05 -21.15 -3.03
C TYR A 6 -19.00 -22.33 -2.72
N ASN A 7 -19.63 -22.92 -3.73
CA ASN A 7 -20.44 -24.13 -3.56
C ASN A 7 -19.62 -25.31 -3.01
N ASN A 8 -18.36 -25.44 -3.43
CA ASN A 8 -17.47 -26.45 -2.87
C ASN A 8 -17.10 -26.15 -1.40
N TYR A 9 -16.92 -24.88 -1.05
CA TYR A 9 -16.71 -24.45 0.33
C TYR A 9 -17.90 -24.83 1.23
N GLU A 10 -19.13 -24.54 0.82
CA GLU A 10 -20.36 -24.94 1.56
C GLU A 10 -20.44 -26.46 1.73
N LYS A 11 -20.17 -27.23 0.66
CA LYS A 11 -20.14 -28.69 0.74
C LYS A 11 -19.08 -29.23 1.71
N MET A 12 -17.91 -28.58 1.80
CA MET A 12 -16.88 -28.95 2.75
C MET A 12 -17.26 -28.61 4.18
N LEU A 13 -17.94 -27.49 4.40
CA LEU A 13 -18.51 -27.13 5.71
C LEU A 13 -19.68 -28.01 6.08
N ASN A 14 -20.33 -28.64 5.12
CA ASN A 14 -21.65 -29.28 5.28
C ASN A 14 -22.73 -28.31 5.79
N GLU A 15 -22.58 -27.00 5.47
CA GLU A 15 -23.46 -25.93 5.94
C GLU A 15 -23.70 -24.96 4.79
N ARG A 16 -24.94 -24.53 4.57
CA ARG A 16 -25.29 -23.50 3.59
C ARG A 16 -25.10 -22.10 4.18
N TYR A 17 -25.22 -21.11 3.30
CA TYR A 17 -25.16 -19.70 3.66
C TYR A 17 -26.13 -19.30 4.79
N ASP A 18 -27.32 -19.90 4.85
CA ASP A 18 -28.35 -19.65 5.86
C ASP A 18 -28.13 -20.41 7.18
N GLY A 19 -27.05 -21.17 7.28
CA GLY A 19 -26.69 -21.98 8.44
C GLY A 19 -27.38 -23.37 8.46
N SER A 20 -28.15 -23.73 7.41
CA SER A 20 -28.76 -25.05 7.32
C SER A 20 -27.74 -26.13 6.96
N ILE A 21 -27.86 -27.30 7.59
CA ILE A 21 -27.01 -28.47 7.32
C ILE A 21 -27.39 -29.08 5.96
N ILE A 22 -26.36 -29.43 5.15
CA ILE A 22 -26.56 -30.01 3.82
C ILE A 22 -26.90 -31.51 3.91
N ASP A 23 -26.17 -32.25 4.74
CA ASP A 23 -26.29 -33.68 4.93
C ASP A 23 -26.14 -34.05 6.42
N GLU A 24 -27.24 -34.49 7.06
CA GLU A 24 -27.26 -34.82 8.50
C GLU A 24 -26.34 -36.00 8.88
N ASN A 25 -25.96 -36.82 7.91
CA ASN A 25 -25.12 -37.99 8.12
C ASN A 25 -23.61 -37.69 7.98
N LYS A 26 -23.23 -36.42 7.71
CA LYS A 26 -21.85 -36.00 7.50
C LYS A 26 -21.45 -34.94 8.49
N THR A 27 -20.21 -35.05 8.94
CA THR A 27 -19.54 -33.96 9.69
C THR A 27 -18.78 -33.08 8.70
N GLY A 28 -19.02 -31.76 8.74
CA GLY A 28 -18.31 -30.80 7.94
C GLY A 28 -16.85 -30.60 8.40
N LEU A 29 -16.04 -30.05 7.54
CA LEU A 29 -14.68 -29.61 7.89
C LEU A 29 -14.72 -28.33 8.72
N ALA A 30 -13.67 -28.11 9.51
CA ALA A 30 -13.46 -26.82 10.16
C ALA A 30 -13.38 -25.69 9.13
N ARG A 31 -13.92 -24.51 9.47
CA ARG A 31 -13.99 -23.34 8.55
C ARG A 31 -12.63 -22.93 7.98
N GLU A 32 -11.58 -23.03 8.78
CA GLU A 32 -10.20 -22.75 8.38
C GLU A 32 -9.74 -23.66 7.24
N LEU A 33 -10.06 -24.94 7.31
CA LEU A 33 -9.71 -25.92 6.27
C LEU A 33 -10.57 -25.75 5.02
N ALA A 34 -11.86 -25.55 5.16
CA ALA A 34 -12.77 -25.35 4.04
C ALA A 34 -12.41 -24.08 3.23
N ARG A 35 -11.91 -23.02 3.89
CA ARG A 35 -11.49 -21.76 3.25
C ARG A 35 -10.28 -21.88 2.32
N MET A 36 -9.44 -22.91 2.47
CA MET A 36 -8.25 -23.07 1.64
C MET A 36 -8.54 -23.09 0.13
N ASN A 37 -9.75 -23.46 -0.27
CA ASN A 37 -10.18 -23.48 -1.67
C ASN A 37 -10.86 -22.20 -2.14
N LEU A 38 -11.09 -21.21 -1.27
CA LEU A 38 -11.64 -19.93 -1.68
C LEU A 38 -10.58 -19.09 -2.39
N THR A 39 -11.00 -18.44 -3.47
CA THR A 39 -10.15 -17.51 -4.21
C THR A 39 -9.99 -16.20 -3.45
N LEU A 40 -8.89 -15.46 -3.72
CA LEU A 40 -8.59 -14.19 -3.04
C LEU A 40 -9.62 -13.09 -3.31
N ASN A 41 -10.43 -13.21 -4.36
CA ASN A 41 -11.51 -12.27 -4.70
C ASN A 41 -12.84 -12.59 -4.00
N THR A 42 -12.88 -13.53 -3.08
CA THR A 42 -14.06 -13.82 -2.25
C THR A 42 -14.24 -12.71 -1.23
N TYR A 43 -15.42 -12.09 -1.23
CA TYR A 43 -15.76 -11.06 -0.25
C TYR A 43 -15.87 -11.64 1.15
N THR A 44 -15.34 -10.88 2.13
CA THR A 44 -15.44 -11.22 3.55
C THR A 44 -15.67 -9.95 4.38
N GLN A 45 -16.16 -10.11 5.59
CA GLN A 45 -16.34 -9.05 6.55
C GLN A 45 -15.41 -9.30 7.75
N TRP A 46 -14.76 -8.24 8.21
CA TRP A 46 -13.86 -8.31 9.36
C TRP A 46 -13.72 -6.93 10.01
N TYR A 47 -13.39 -6.93 11.28
CA TYR A 47 -13.08 -5.72 12.01
C TYR A 47 -11.58 -5.44 11.92
N TRP A 48 -11.23 -4.25 11.46
CA TRP A 48 -9.85 -3.81 11.44
C TRP A 48 -9.62 -2.70 12.47
N LYS A 49 -8.81 -3.00 13.48
CA LYS A 49 -8.36 -2.05 14.50
C LYS A 49 -6.89 -1.74 14.26
N THR A 50 -6.57 -0.47 14.13
CA THR A 50 -5.20 0.02 13.96
C THR A 50 -5.05 1.35 14.68
N ASP A 51 -3.81 1.73 15.01
CA ASP A 51 -3.52 3.08 15.46
C ASP A 51 -3.31 4.04 14.28
N LEU A 52 -3.30 5.34 14.58
CA LEU A 52 -3.23 6.39 13.56
C LEU A 52 -1.92 6.34 12.76
N LEU A 53 -0.79 6.03 13.41
CA LEU A 53 0.51 5.97 12.74
C LEU A 53 0.55 4.82 11.72
N ASN A 54 0.08 3.64 12.11
CA ASN A 54 0.00 2.49 11.22
C ASN A 54 -1.01 2.70 10.09
N LEU A 55 -2.13 3.37 10.35
CA LEU A 55 -3.07 3.78 9.31
C LEU A 55 -2.40 4.70 8.28
N MET A 56 -1.68 5.73 8.72
CA MET A 56 -0.98 6.64 7.82
C MET A 56 0.12 5.93 7.01
N ASN A 57 0.87 5.02 7.62
CA ASN A 57 1.85 4.20 6.90
C ASN A 57 1.20 3.31 5.83
N PHE A 58 0.06 2.69 6.15
CA PHE A 58 -0.72 1.92 5.21
C PHE A 58 -1.21 2.80 4.04
N LEU A 59 -1.77 3.96 4.32
CA LEU A 59 -2.30 4.88 3.31
C LEU A 59 -1.19 5.42 2.39
N ARG A 60 -0.01 5.73 2.92
CA ARG A 60 1.14 6.13 2.09
C ARG A 60 1.48 5.11 1.01
N LEU A 61 1.38 3.82 1.35
CA LEU A 61 1.69 2.74 0.41
C LEU A 61 0.53 2.41 -0.53
N ARG A 62 -0.71 2.59 -0.10
CA ARG A 62 -1.89 2.15 -0.84
C ARG A 62 -2.54 3.24 -1.70
N ALA A 63 -2.32 4.52 -1.36
CA ALA A 63 -2.71 5.65 -2.19
C ALA A 63 -1.64 6.04 -3.23
N ASP A 64 -0.49 5.36 -3.24
CA ASP A 64 0.56 5.58 -4.23
C ASP A 64 0.06 5.27 -5.65
N GLN A 65 0.51 6.06 -6.63
CA GLN A 65 0.08 5.93 -8.03
C GLN A 65 0.43 4.57 -8.66
N HIS A 66 1.45 3.87 -8.13
CA HIS A 66 1.85 2.55 -8.60
C HIS A 66 1.05 1.41 -7.94
N ALA A 67 0.22 1.71 -6.94
CA ALA A 67 -0.68 0.72 -6.36
C ALA A 67 -1.83 0.38 -7.32
N GLN A 68 -2.39 -0.82 -7.18
CA GLN A 68 -3.54 -1.25 -7.98
C GLN A 68 -4.74 -0.31 -7.77
N TYR A 69 -5.50 -0.07 -8.83
CA TYR A 69 -6.62 0.87 -8.81
C TYR A 69 -7.63 0.57 -7.70
N GLU A 70 -8.01 -0.69 -7.54
CA GLU A 70 -8.99 -1.12 -6.53
C GLU A 70 -8.53 -0.77 -5.11
N ILE A 71 -7.25 -0.95 -4.84
CA ILE A 71 -6.65 -0.62 -3.54
C ILE A 71 -6.61 0.90 -3.34
N ARG A 72 -6.25 1.66 -4.38
CA ARG A 72 -6.21 3.13 -4.31
C ARG A 72 -7.57 3.73 -4.05
N ALA A 73 -8.63 3.24 -4.71
CA ALA A 73 -9.98 3.74 -4.51
C ALA A 73 -10.42 3.66 -3.03
N TYR A 74 -10.10 2.58 -2.34
CA TYR A 74 -10.33 2.47 -0.90
C TYR A 74 -9.42 3.39 -0.08
N ALA A 75 -8.14 3.47 -0.42
CA ALA A 75 -7.18 4.32 0.27
C ALA A 75 -7.56 5.80 0.16
N ASP A 76 -8.03 6.26 -1.00
CA ASP A 76 -8.49 7.63 -1.24
C ASP A 76 -9.71 7.97 -0.37
N ALA A 77 -10.70 7.08 -0.29
CA ALA A 77 -11.86 7.24 0.59
C ALA A 77 -11.46 7.29 2.08
N MET A 78 -10.45 6.51 2.47
CA MET A 78 -9.91 6.54 3.84
C MET A 78 -9.13 7.84 4.10
N LEU A 79 -8.39 8.37 3.13
CA LEU A 79 -7.70 9.66 3.23
C LEU A 79 -8.69 10.81 3.43
N ASP A 80 -9.82 10.81 2.70
CA ASP A 80 -10.89 11.78 2.89
C ASP A 80 -11.48 11.73 4.30
N THR A 81 -11.63 10.54 4.85
CA THR A 81 -12.07 10.34 6.24
C THR A 81 -11.03 10.86 7.23
N LEU A 82 -9.75 10.53 7.02
CA LEU A 82 -8.64 10.98 7.85
C LEU A 82 -8.55 12.52 7.89
N LYS A 83 -8.69 13.17 6.74
CA LYS A 83 -8.71 14.63 6.61
C LYS A 83 -9.79 15.28 7.47
N LYS A 84 -10.98 14.68 7.53
CA LYS A 84 -12.11 15.20 8.34
C LYS A 84 -11.91 14.91 9.82
N TRP A 85 -11.32 13.79 10.16
CA TRP A 85 -11.16 13.32 11.54
C TRP A 85 -10.01 14.01 12.27
N VAL A 86 -8.85 14.09 11.65
CA VAL A 86 -7.61 14.64 12.25
C VAL A 86 -6.89 15.59 11.27
N PRO A 87 -7.50 16.76 10.94
CA PRO A 87 -7.05 17.63 9.85
C PRO A 87 -5.59 18.08 9.99
N THR A 88 -5.17 18.52 11.17
CA THR A 88 -3.79 18.98 11.40
C THR A 88 -2.76 17.85 11.19
N THR A 89 -3.08 16.65 11.68
CA THR A 89 -2.22 15.48 11.47
C THR A 89 -2.21 15.05 10.01
N TYR A 90 -3.35 15.16 9.32
CA TYR A 90 -3.45 14.89 7.89
C TYR A 90 -2.58 15.86 7.07
N GLU A 91 -2.61 17.15 7.36
CA GLU A 91 -1.74 18.16 6.70
C GLU A 91 -0.26 17.83 6.88
N ALA A 92 0.16 17.53 8.10
CA ALA A 92 1.54 17.12 8.38
C ALA A 92 1.90 15.81 7.65
N PHE A 93 0.98 14.84 7.61
CA PHE A 93 1.19 13.58 6.88
C PHE A 93 1.36 13.82 5.38
N MET A 94 0.52 14.66 4.77
CA MET A 94 0.63 14.98 3.35
C MET A 94 1.94 15.72 3.03
N ASP A 95 2.35 16.66 3.88
CA ASP A 95 3.58 17.44 3.67
C ASP A 95 4.85 16.60 3.88
N TYR A 96 4.97 15.94 5.04
CA TYR A 96 6.22 15.27 5.44
C TYR A 96 6.36 13.84 4.93
N ARG A 97 5.26 13.14 4.65
CA ARG A 97 5.30 11.70 4.32
C ARG A 97 4.88 11.37 2.90
N VAL A 98 3.92 12.09 2.35
CA VAL A 98 3.44 11.88 0.97
C VAL A 98 4.21 12.77 -0.01
N GLY A 99 4.29 14.07 0.28
CA GLY A 99 5.03 15.03 -0.55
C GLY A 99 6.52 15.09 -0.26
N GLY A 100 6.97 14.53 0.87
CA GLY A 100 8.37 14.50 1.25
C GLY A 100 9.20 13.52 0.42
N THR A 101 10.49 13.84 0.25
CA THR A 101 11.46 12.98 -0.46
C THR A 101 12.50 12.45 0.52
N GLU A 102 12.69 11.14 0.54
CA GLU A 102 13.77 10.52 1.32
C GLU A 102 15.09 10.64 0.53
N VAL A 103 16.11 11.23 1.15
CA VAL A 103 17.41 11.44 0.55
C VAL A 103 18.47 10.72 1.36
N SER A 104 19.26 9.84 0.71
CA SER A 104 20.38 9.16 1.34
C SER A 104 21.51 10.14 1.73
N GLU A 105 22.43 9.71 2.58
CA GLU A 105 23.60 10.52 2.97
C GLU A 105 24.43 10.96 1.74
N LYS A 106 24.62 10.07 0.78
CA LYS A 106 25.28 10.38 -0.49
C LYS A 106 24.48 11.40 -1.30
N GLY A 107 23.16 11.22 -1.42
CA GLY A 107 22.27 12.17 -2.09
C GLY A 107 22.32 13.57 -1.42
N LYS A 108 22.31 13.62 -0.09
CA LYS A 108 22.48 14.88 0.67
C LYS A 108 23.82 15.55 0.35
N SER A 109 24.91 14.77 0.26
CA SER A 109 26.23 15.30 -0.12
C SER A 109 26.23 15.89 -1.54
N VAL A 110 25.56 15.23 -2.49
CA VAL A 110 25.38 15.75 -3.86
C VAL A 110 24.63 17.08 -3.83
N ILE A 111 23.49 17.16 -3.16
CA ILE A 111 22.72 18.40 -3.04
C ILE A 111 23.56 19.52 -2.44
N GLN A 112 24.29 19.25 -1.37
CA GLN A 112 25.17 20.24 -0.72
C GLN A 112 26.28 20.80 -1.67
N LYS A 113 26.82 19.91 -2.54
CA LYS A 113 27.79 20.34 -3.56
C LYS A 113 27.13 21.21 -4.62
N LEU A 114 25.94 20.82 -5.10
CA LEU A 114 25.17 21.59 -6.10
C LEU A 114 24.76 22.97 -5.58
N ILE A 115 24.30 23.08 -4.33
CA ILE A 115 23.96 24.36 -3.69
C ILE A 115 25.19 25.29 -3.63
N LYS A 116 26.41 24.74 -3.46
CA LYS A 116 27.67 25.47 -3.46
C LYS A 116 28.19 25.79 -4.88
N GLY A 117 27.39 25.56 -5.91
CA GLY A 117 27.75 25.81 -7.30
C GLY A 117 28.76 24.84 -7.91
N LYS A 118 29.00 23.68 -7.25
CA LYS A 118 29.89 22.65 -7.78
C LYS A 118 29.13 21.73 -8.72
N LYS A 119 29.73 21.37 -9.85
CA LYS A 119 29.23 20.29 -10.71
C LYS A 119 29.58 18.94 -10.08
N VAL A 120 28.67 17.97 -10.20
CA VAL A 120 28.88 16.62 -9.70
C VAL A 120 28.40 15.65 -10.77
N SER A 121 29.25 14.72 -11.19
CA SER A 121 28.83 13.62 -12.08
C SER A 121 28.25 12.46 -11.30
N ILE A 122 27.58 11.56 -12.02
CA ILE A 122 27.02 10.34 -11.40
C ILE A 122 28.12 9.46 -10.79
N GLU A 123 29.28 9.37 -11.46
CA GLU A 123 30.44 8.60 -11.01
C GLU A 123 31.00 9.17 -9.69
N GLU A 124 31.12 10.49 -9.60
CA GLU A 124 31.60 11.18 -8.40
C GLU A 124 30.63 11.20 -7.23
N SER A 125 29.35 10.95 -7.52
CA SER A 125 28.28 10.93 -6.50
C SER A 125 28.31 9.67 -5.65
N GLY A 126 28.77 8.54 -6.20
CA GLY A 126 28.70 7.22 -5.61
C GLY A 126 27.26 6.69 -5.47
N LEU A 127 26.31 7.31 -6.18
CA LEU A 127 24.91 6.87 -6.27
C LEU A 127 24.75 5.85 -7.40
N SER A 128 23.79 4.95 -7.27
CA SER A 128 23.33 4.12 -8.38
C SER A 128 22.62 5.00 -9.43
N LYS A 129 22.55 4.53 -10.67
CA LYS A 129 21.84 5.24 -11.76
C LYS A 129 20.38 5.51 -11.41
N ARG A 130 19.74 4.60 -10.69
CA ARG A 130 18.36 4.74 -10.23
C ARG A 130 18.24 5.86 -9.20
N GLU A 131 19.03 5.81 -8.13
CA GLU A 131 19.02 6.84 -7.07
C GLU A 131 19.38 8.23 -7.61
N TRP A 132 20.34 8.29 -8.55
CA TRP A 132 20.68 9.54 -9.23
C TRP A 132 19.47 10.12 -9.97
N ASN A 133 18.78 9.33 -10.77
CA ASN A 133 17.60 9.77 -11.51
C ASN A 133 16.44 10.18 -10.58
N GLU A 134 16.20 9.43 -9.52
CA GLU A 134 15.20 9.76 -8.50
C GLU A 134 15.53 11.11 -7.83
N LEU A 135 16.79 11.30 -7.42
CA LEU A 135 17.26 12.56 -6.82
C LEU A 135 17.11 13.75 -7.77
N MET A 136 17.55 13.60 -9.03
CA MET A 136 17.45 14.67 -10.04
C MET A 136 16.00 15.03 -10.36
N THR A 137 15.12 14.04 -10.36
CA THR A 137 13.68 14.24 -10.59
C THR A 137 13.02 14.94 -9.40
N ALA A 138 13.32 14.49 -8.18
CA ALA A 138 12.72 15.02 -6.96
C ALA A 138 13.04 16.53 -6.74
N PHE A 139 14.19 16.97 -7.19
CA PHE A 139 14.64 18.36 -7.04
C PHE A 139 14.65 19.19 -8.34
N ASP A 140 14.07 18.63 -9.42
CA ASP A 140 14.01 19.27 -10.75
C ASP A 140 15.37 19.78 -11.24
N LEU A 141 16.39 18.93 -11.16
CA LEU A 141 17.77 19.27 -11.46
C LEU A 141 18.25 18.75 -12.82
N LYS A 142 17.39 18.10 -13.61
CA LYS A 142 17.77 17.43 -14.88
C LYS A 142 18.42 18.38 -15.87
N ASP A 143 18.03 19.64 -15.91
CA ASP A 143 18.52 20.64 -16.87
C ASP A 143 19.68 21.51 -16.34
N LYS A 144 20.10 21.33 -15.08
CA LYS A 144 21.12 22.18 -14.44
C LYS A 144 22.52 21.55 -14.39
N LEU A 145 22.68 20.35 -14.94
CA LEU A 145 23.89 19.54 -14.83
C LEU A 145 24.66 19.34 -16.15
N ILE A 146 24.30 20.10 -17.20
CA ILE A 146 25.05 20.13 -18.48
C ILE A 146 26.10 21.22 -18.44
#